data_06c2126809f42a9044f89982a5d74562
#
_entry.id   06c2126809f42a9044f89982a5d74562
#
_cell.length_a   1.000
_cell.length_b   1.000
_cell.length_c   1.000
_cell.angle_alpha   90.00
_cell.angle_beta   90.00
_cell.angle_gamma   90.00
#
_symmetry.space_group_name_H-M   'P 1'
#
loop_
_entity.id
_entity.type
_entity.pdbx_description
1 polymer ?
#
loop_
_entity_poly.entity_id
_entity_poly.type
_entity_poly.pdbx_seq_one_letter_code
_entity_poly.pdbx_strand_id
1 'polypeptide(L)'
;SIDIPEGQTVGIVGESGSGKSTLGKAILNVLNLTAPDVRINGQVLLYEDGQYIDIMSLSKKELINYRPKMQMIFQDPFSSLNPRMNLYEIVSEPLLLNGVKNKTERQDRVEELLVKVGLRSEYMIRYPHAFSGGQRQRIGIARALALNPSLIVCDEPVSGLDVSVQAQVINLLMDLQDEFGLSYLFVSHDLSIVRQISDQINVMYFGRQVESGTPEEIFNQSKHPYTETLISAIPNPDPDLRKERKEILGVTPNPSSIASGCNFLSNCPGPKSECIDSTPLFVEESPGHSVLYCECCYEEYKCAWYPRIESE
;
A
#
# COMPACT_ATOMS: atom_id res chain seq x y z
N SER A 1 -2.90 13.84 3.70
CA SER A 1 -2.20 13.68 2.41
C SER A 1 -1.16 12.57 2.52
N ILE A 2 -0.83 11.94 1.40
CA ILE A 2 0.24 10.95 1.30
C ILE A 2 1.11 11.37 0.12
N ASP A 3 2.40 11.52 0.36
CA ASP A 3 3.38 11.83 -0.67
C ASP A 3 4.19 10.57 -0.96
N ILE A 4 4.42 10.31 -2.25
CA ILE A 4 5.22 9.17 -2.73
C ILE A 4 6.40 9.76 -3.51
N PRO A 5 7.56 9.92 -2.88
CA PRO A 5 8.73 10.45 -3.56
C PRO A 5 9.22 9.50 -4.66
N GLU A 6 9.88 10.06 -5.68
CA GLU A 6 10.46 9.29 -6.76
C GLU A 6 11.51 8.30 -6.23
N GLY A 7 11.44 7.05 -6.71
CA GLY A 7 12.36 5.99 -6.32
C GLY A 7 12.17 5.47 -4.89
N GLN A 8 11.13 5.89 -4.15
CA GLN A 8 10.88 5.47 -2.78
C GLN A 8 9.67 4.54 -2.67
N THR A 9 9.65 3.78 -1.58
CA THR A 9 8.52 2.93 -1.19
C THR A 9 7.77 3.54 -0.01
N VAL A 10 6.49 3.82 -0.22
CA VAL A 10 5.57 4.24 0.84
C VAL A 10 4.68 3.07 1.24
N GLY A 11 4.85 2.59 2.46
CA GLY A 11 4.07 1.50 3.04
C GLY A 11 2.73 2.00 3.58
N ILE A 12 1.67 1.25 3.32
CA ILE A 12 0.35 1.47 3.92
C ILE A 12 -0.02 0.23 4.73
N VAL A 13 -0.16 0.40 6.03
CA VAL A 13 -0.48 -0.69 6.97
C VAL A 13 -1.78 -0.44 7.72
N GLY A 14 -2.38 -1.50 8.25
CA GLY A 14 -3.60 -1.48 9.06
C GLY A 14 -4.37 -2.78 8.93
N GLU A 15 -5.38 -2.96 9.76
CA GLU A 15 -6.24 -4.15 9.73
C GLU A 15 -7.01 -4.31 8.42
N SER A 16 -7.53 -5.52 8.18
CA SER A 16 -8.44 -5.77 7.06
C SER A 16 -9.67 -4.87 7.17
N GLY A 17 -10.09 -4.27 6.05
CA GLY A 17 -11.19 -3.31 6.03
C GLY A 17 -10.82 -1.87 6.42
N SER A 18 -9.57 -1.55 6.73
CA SER A 18 -9.14 -0.16 7.03
C SER A 18 -9.14 0.78 5.82
N GLY A 19 -9.38 0.29 4.60
CA GLY A 19 -9.50 1.11 3.39
C GLY A 19 -8.25 1.15 2.50
N LYS A 20 -7.21 0.39 2.80
CA LYS A 20 -5.91 0.38 2.07
C LYS A 20 -6.05 0.11 0.57
N SER A 21 -6.68 -1.00 0.19
CA SER A 21 -6.91 -1.36 -1.22
C SER A 21 -7.83 -0.36 -1.93
N THR A 22 -8.79 0.24 -1.20
CA THR A 22 -9.65 1.30 -1.72
C THR A 22 -8.83 2.54 -2.06
N LEU A 23 -7.89 2.93 -1.19
CA LEU A 23 -6.97 4.04 -1.42
C LEU A 23 -6.11 3.79 -2.66
N GLY A 24 -5.49 2.60 -2.79
CA GLY A 24 -4.70 2.24 -3.97
C GLY A 24 -5.49 2.33 -5.28
N LYS A 25 -6.73 1.83 -5.29
CA LYS A 25 -7.64 1.92 -6.45
C LYS A 25 -8.08 3.36 -6.73
N ALA A 26 -8.25 4.19 -5.70
CA ALA A 26 -8.58 5.60 -5.87
C ALA A 26 -7.42 6.38 -6.51
N ILE A 27 -6.18 6.16 -6.05
CA ILE A 27 -4.97 6.76 -6.63
C ILE A 27 -4.85 6.44 -8.12
N LEU A 28 -5.10 5.19 -8.51
CA LEU A 28 -5.07 4.77 -9.92
C LEU A 28 -6.30 5.25 -10.72
N ASN A 29 -7.24 5.95 -10.10
CA ASN A 29 -8.51 6.38 -10.69
C ASN A 29 -9.28 5.21 -11.37
N VAL A 30 -9.29 4.03 -10.72
CA VAL A 30 -10.00 2.83 -11.19
C VAL A 30 -11.17 2.44 -10.28
N LEU A 31 -11.33 3.11 -9.14
CA LEU A 31 -12.39 2.80 -8.18
C LEU A 31 -13.78 2.93 -8.80
N ASN A 32 -14.00 3.97 -9.62
CA ASN A 32 -15.28 4.18 -10.32
C ASN A 32 -15.65 3.05 -11.31
N LEU A 33 -14.67 2.22 -11.71
CA LEU A 33 -14.92 1.07 -12.59
C LEU A 33 -15.42 -0.14 -11.80
N THR A 34 -15.03 -0.24 -10.54
CA THR A 34 -15.36 -1.38 -9.65
C THR A 34 -16.48 -1.07 -8.66
N ALA A 35 -16.68 0.22 -8.36
CA ALA A 35 -17.68 0.72 -7.42
C ALA A 35 -18.25 2.07 -7.93
N PRO A 36 -19.14 2.05 -8.94
CA PRO A 36 -19.61 3.27 -9.63
C PRO A 36 -20.42 4.20 -8.73
N ASP A 37 -21.00 3.70 -7.63
CA ASP A 37 -21.80 4.49 -6.69
C ASP A 37 -20.94 5.23 -5.64
N VAL A 38 -19.64 4.99 -5.60
CA VAL A 38 -18.73 5.65 -4.66
C VAL A 38 -18.36 7.04 -5.18
N ARG A 39 -18.53 8.04 -4.32
CA ARG A 39 -18.05 9.39 -4.60
C ARG A 39 -16.63 9.55 -4.11
N ILE A 40 -15.76 10.01 -5.00
CA ILE A 40 -14.35 10.28 -4.69
C ILE A 40 -14.18 11.81 -4.68
N ASN A 41 -13.65 12.34 -3.57
CA ASN A 41 -13.28 13.75 -3.44
C ASN A 41 -11.80 13.83 -3.08
N GLY A 42 -11.11 14.84 -3.60
CA GLY A 42 -9.69 15.06 -3.39
C GLY A 42 -8.93 15.15 -4.71
N GLN A 43 -7.60 15.13 -4.61
CA GLN A 43 -6.70 15.25 -5.74
C GLN A 43 -5.69 14.12 -5.71
N VAL A 44 -5.28 13.66 -6.89
CA VAL A 44 -4.13 12.76 -7.08
C VAL A 44 -3.18 13.46 -8.03
N LEU A 45 -2.11 13.99 -7.48
CA LEU A 45 -1.13 14.78 -8.23
C LEU A 45 0.02 13.89 -8.68
N LEU A 46 0.15 13.69 -9.97
CA LEU A 46 1.32 13.04 -10.59
C LEU A 46 2.28 14.14 -11.06
N TYR A 47 3.53 14.05 -10.62
CA TYR A 47 4.58 14.95 -11.12
C TYR A 47 5.18 14.37 -12.39
N GLU A 48 5.12 15.12 -13.49
CA GLU A 48 5.70 14.76 -14.78
C GLU A 48 6.16 16.02 -15.53
N ASP A 49 7.36 15.96 -16.10
CA ASP A 49 7.94 17.05 -16.95
C ASP A 49 7.90 18.44 -16.27
N GLY A 50 8.16 18.49 -14.95
CA GLY A 50 8.20 19.75 -14.19
C GLY A 50 6.83 20.28 -13.75
N GLN A 51 5.76 19.52 -13.93
CA GLN A 51 4.39 19.93 -13.61
C GLN A 51 3.65 18.88 -12.80
N TYR A 52 2.72 19.35 -11.95
CA TYR A 52 1.75 18.48 -11.25
C TYR A 52 0.48 18.35 -12.09
N ILE A 53 0.09 17.12 -12.34
CA ILE A 53 -1.10 16.76 -13.12
C ILE A 53 -2.09 16.07 -12.18
N ASP A 54 -3.28 16.67 -12.01
CA ASP A 54 -4.33 16.04 -11.21
C ASP A 54 -5.06 14.96 -12.00
N ILE A 55 -4.70 13.70 -11.72
CA ILE A 55 -5.25 12.50 -12.36
C ILE A 55 -6.77 12.39 -12.19
N MET A 56 -7.31 12.95 -11.09
CA MET A 56 -8.76 12.90 -10.83
C MET A 56 -9.57 13.85 -11.71
N SER A 57 -8.95 14.93 -12.18
CA SER A 57 -9.59 15.94 -13.05
C SER A 57 -9.58 15.56 -14.54
N LEU A 58 -8.80 14.55 -14.94
CA LEU A 58 -8.63 14.17 -16.34
C LEU A 58 -9.87 13.49 -16.92
N SER A 59 -10.17 13.81 -18.19
CA SER A 59 -11.14 13.04 -18.97
C SER A 59 -10.63 11.62 -19.24
N LYS A 60 -11.54 10.68 -19.57
CA LYS A 60 -11.17 9.31 -19.90
C LYS A 60 -10.15 9.20 -21.05
N LYS A 61 -10.17 10.15 -22.00
CA LYS A 61 -9.22 10.18 -23.13
C LYS A 61 -7.83 10.61 -22.68
N GLU A 62 -7.75 11.62 -21.85
CA GLU A 62 -6.49 12.13 -21.30
C GLU A 62 -5.86 11.11 -20.35
N LEU A 63 -6.66 10.50 -19.49
CA LEU A 63 -6.20 9.49 -18.52
C LEU A 63 -5.49 8.30 -19.20
N ILE A 64 -5.86 7.94 -20.42
CA ILE A 64 -5.19 6.85 -21.19
C ILE A 64 -3.68 7.10 -21.31
N ASN A 65 -3.25 8.37 -21.44
CA ASN A 65 -1.84 8.72 -21.59
C ASN A 65 -1.05 8.53 -20.28
N TYR A 66 -1.72 8.60 -19.12
CA TYR A 66 -1.10 8.47 -17.81
C TYR A 66 -1.21 7.07 -17.21
N ARG A 67 -2.13 6.24 -17.69
CA ARG A 67 -2.25 4.83 -17.24
C ARG A 67 -0.98 4.00 -17.38
N PRO A 68 -0.16 4.15 -18.43
CA PRO A 68 1.13 3.47 -18.53
C PRO A 68 2.08 3.80 -17.36
N LYS A 69 2.01 5.02 -16.82
CA LYS A 69 2.88 5.52 -15.75
C LYS A 69 2.54 4.94 -14.38
N MET A 70 1.30 4.50 -14.19
CA MET A 70 0.79 4.01 -12.91
C MET A 70 0.18 2.63 -13.09
N GLN A 71 0.80 1.62 -12.52
CA GLN A 71 0.39 0.22 -12.67
C GLN A 71 0.02 -0.39 -11.33
N MET A 72 -0.57 -1.58 -11.32
CA MET A 72 -0.99 -2.29 -10.12
C MET A 72 -0.55 -3.75 -10.14
N ILE A 73 -0.01 -4.19 -9.01
CA ILE A 73 0.18 -5.60 -8.67
C ILE A 73 -0.94 -5.99 -7.71
N PHE A 74 -1.73 -6.99 -8.08
CA PHE A 74 -2.94 -7.40 -7.36
C PHE A 74 -2.63 -8.40 -6.25
N GLN A 75 -3.50 -8.42 -5.24
CA GLN A 75 -3.43 -9.28 -4.07
C GLN A 75 -3.45 -10.78 -4.41
N ASP A 76 -4.34 -11.20 -5.30
CA ASP A 76 -4.49 -12.61 -5.67
C ASP A 76 -3.86 -12.90 -7.04
N PRO A 77 -2.71 -13.60 -7.07
CA PRO A 77 -2.06 -13.96 -8.33
C PRO A 77 -2.86 -14.97 -9.15
N PHE A 78 -3.85 -15.66 -8.56
CA PHE A 78 -4.68 -16.62 -9.28
C PHE A 78 -5.78 -15.93 -10.08
N SER A 79 -6.51 -15.00 -9.47
CA SER A 79 -7.61 -14.28 -10.13
C SER A 79 -7.12 -13.16 -11.04
N SER A 80 -5.90 -12.65 -10.83
CA SER A 80 -5.34 -11.53 -11.60
C SER A 80 -4.86 -11.90 -12.99
N LEU A 81 -4.62 -13.20 -13.27
CA LEU A 81 -4.16 -13.69 -14.57
C LEU A 81 -5.29 -14.43 -15.30
N ASN A 82 -5.53 -14.07 -16.57
CA ASN A 82 -6.52 -14.77 -17.38
C ASN A 82 -6.04 -16.21 -17.68
N PRO A 83 -6.75 -17.25 -17.19
CA PRO A 83 -6.28 -18.63 -17.31
C PRO A 83 -6.33 -19.16 -18.76
N ARG A 84 -6.97 -18.44 -19.69
CA ARG A 84 -7.09 -18.77 -21.12
C ARG A 84 -5.97 -18.19 -21.97
N MET A 85 -5.14 -17.32 -21.39
CA MET A 85 -4.01 -16.66 -22.05
C MET A 85 -2.71 -17.33 -21.61
N ASN A 86 -1.76 -17.48 -22.52
CA ASN A 86 -0.41 -17.89 -22.17
C ASN A 86 0.40 -16.71 -21.60
N LEU A 87 1.61 -16.95 -21.09
CA LEU A 87 2.42 -15.90 -20.47
C LEU A 87 2.76 -14.77 -21.43
N TYR A 88 3.09 -15.10 -22.68
CA TYR A 88 3.36 -14.06 -23.67
C TYR A 88 2.15 -13.15 -23.87
N GLU A 89 0.96 -13.71 -24.02
CA GLU A 89 -0.26 -12.94 -24.16
C GLU A 89 -0.54 -12.05 -22.95
N ILE A 90 -0.39 -12.58 -21.73
CA ILE A 90 -0.63 -11.83 -20.47
C ILE A 90 0.32 -10.65 -20.34
N VAL A 91 1.63 -10.86 -20.55
CA VAL A 91 2.63 -9.81 -20.33
C VAL A 91 2.66 -8.82 -21.50
N SER A 92 2.35 -9.27 -22.72
CA SER A 92 2.31 -8.40 -23.92
C SER A 92 1.01 -7.62 -24.09
N GLU A 93 -0.09 -8.00 -23.39
CA GLU A 93 -1.39 -7.31 -23.51
C GLU A 93 -1.31 -5.81 -23.25
N PRO A 94 -0.66 -5.33 -22.16
CA PRO A 94 -0.49 -3.90 -21.94
C PRO A 94 0.22 -3.19 -23.09
N LEU A 95 1.26 -3.80 -23.65
CA LEU A 95 2.00 -3.26 -24.79
C LEU A 95 1.12 -3.13 -26.02
N LEU A 96 0.33 -4.17 -26.33
CA LEU A 96 -0.58 -4.17 -27.47
C LEU A 96 -1.65 -3.07 -27.34
N LEU A 97 -2.25 -2.94 -26.15
CA LEU A 97 -3.28 -1.94 -25.86
C LEU A 97 -2.73 -0.50 -25.93
N ASN A 98 -1.44 -0.31 -25.66
CA ASN A 98 -0.76 0.98 -25.75
C ASN A 98 -0.04 1.21 -27.09
N GLY A 99 -0.40 0.45 -28.12
CA GLY A 99 -0.04 0.74 -29.52
C GLY A 99 1.25 0.10 -30.02
N VAL A 100 1.92 -0.75 -29.25
CA VAL A 100 3.08 -1.54 -29.72
C VAL A 100 2.58 -2.68 -30.59
N LYS A 101 2.40 -2.42 -31.91
CA LYS A 101 1.81 -3.38 -32.85
C LYS A 101 2.80 -4.43 -33.34
N ASN A 102 4.10 -4.15 -33.33
CA ASN A 102 5.13 -5.08 -33.76
C ASN A 102 5.22 -6.28 -32.82
N LYS A 103 5.00 -7.48 -33.39
CA LYS A 103 5.01 -8.73 -32.61
C LYS A 103 6.40 -9.07 -32.08
N THR A 104 7.43 -8.85 -32.89
CA THR A 104 8.83 -9.14 -32.49
C THR A 104 9.24 -8.24 -31.33
N GLU A 105 8.98 -6.96 -31.43
CA GLU A 105 9.26 -5.98 -30.34
C GLU A 105 8.57 -6.37 -29.02
N ARG A 106 7.29 -6.78 -29.08
CA ARG A 106 6.60 -7.29 -27.89
C ARG A 106 7.20 -8.59 -27.37
N GLN A 107 7.64 -9.47 -28.26
CA GLN A 107 8.23 -10.76 -27.87
C GLN A 107 9.58 -10.51 -27.16
N ASP A 108 10.43 -9.67 -27.71
CA ASP A 108 11.72 -9.33 -27.12
C ASP A 108 11.54 -8.68 -25.74
N ARG A 109 10.56 -7.77 -25.62
CA ARG A 109 10.24 -7.14 -24.33
C ARG A 109 9.70 -8.13 -23.31
N VAL A 110 8.83 -9.04 -23.70
CA VAL A 110 8.31 -10.09 -22.80
C VAL A 110 9.43 -11.02 -22.33
N GLU A 111 10.33 -11.43 -23.25
CA GLU A 111 11.47 -12.26 -22.93
C GLU A 111 12.38 -11.59 -21.88
N GLU A 112 12.73 -10.32 -22.11
CA GLU A 112 13.49 -9.51 -21.17
C GLU A 112 12.83 -9.48 -19.79
N LEU A 113 11.54 -9.15 -19.73
CA LEU A 113 10.80 -9.03 -18.47
C LEU A 113 10.69 -10.37 -17.72
N LEU A 114 10.47 -11.49 -18.42
CA LEU A 114 10.45 -12.80 -17.78
C LEU A 114 11.80 -13.14 -17.13
N VAL A 115 12.90 -12.84 -17.81
CA VAL A 115 14.24 -13.03 -17.25
C VAL A 115 14.46 -12.13 -16.03
N LYS A 116 14.03 -10.87 -16.08
CA LYS A 116 14.13 -9.90 -14.97
C LYS A 116 13.38 -10.38 -13.70
N VAL A 117 12.23 -11.01 -13.86
CA VAL A 117 11.49 -11.57 -12.72
C VAL A 117 11.93 -13.01 -12.35
N GLY A 118 13.04 -13.49 -12.91
CA GLY A 118 13.62 -14.81 -12.61
C GLY A 118 12.82 -15.99 -13.19
N LEU A 119 12.13 -15.79 -14.31
CA LEU A 119 11.47 -16.84 -15.07
C LEU A 119 12.22 -17.11 -16.38
N ARG A 120 12.13 -18.36 -16.87
CA ARG A 120 12.75 -18.71 -18.15
C ARG A 120 11.92 -18.18 -19.31
N SER A 121 12.56 -17.67 -20.35
CA SER A 121 11.88 -17.15 -21.56
C SER A 121 11.06 -18.23 -22.28
N GLU A 122 11.49 -19.51 -22.23
CA GLU A 122 10.74 -20.61 -22.84
C GLU A 122 9.36 -20.84 -22.21
N TYR A 123 9.09 -20.21 -21.05
CA TYR A 123 7.78 -20.30 -20.40
C TYR A 123 6.71 -19.44 -21.07
N MET A 124 7.05 -18.59 -22.04
CA MET A 124 6.10 -17.70 -22.75
C MET A 124 4.88 -18.42 -23.29
N ILE A 125 5.03 -19.66 -23.74
CA ILE A 125 3.94 -20.46 -24.34
C ILE A 125 3.09 -21.22 -23.32
N ARG A 126 3.48 -21.20 -22.02
CA ARG A 126 2.77 -21.92 -20.97
C ARG A 126 1.63 -21.06 -20.40
N TYR A 127 0.65 -21.75 -19.82
CA TYR A 127 -0.52 -21.15 -19.20
C TYR A 127 -0.35 -20.98 -17.68
N PRO A 128 -1.06 -20.03 -17.05
CA PRO A 128 -0.92 -19.75 -15.61
C PRO A 128 -1.07 -20.97 -14.69
N HIS A 129 -1.92 -21.93 -15.04
CA HIS A 129 -2.14 -23.11 -14.22
C HIS A 129 -0.90 -24.05 -14.10
N ALA A 130 0.10 -23.88 -14.96
CA ALA A 130 1.36 -24.62 -14.90
C ALA A 130 2.38 -24.05 -13.90
N PHE A 131 2.05 -22.99 -13.16
CA PHE A 131 2.95 -22.25 -12.29
C PHE A 131 2.51 -22.24 -10.83
N SER A 132 3.48 -22.19 -9.92
CA SER A 132 3.24 -22.00 -8.48
C SER A 132 2.70 -20.58 -8.20
N GLY A 133 2.17 -20.35 -6.98
CA GLY A 133 1.69 -19.04 -6.55
C GLY A 133 2.75 -17.93 -6.69
N GLY A 134 3.97 -18.19 -6.22
CA GLY A 134 5.08 -17.24 -6.35
C GLY A 134 5.52 -16.98 -7.79
N GLN A 135 5.48 -18.00 -8.66
CA GLN A 135 5.75 -17.81 -10.09
C GLN A 135 4.65 -16.99 -10.76
N ARG A 136 3.38 -17.21 -10.41
CA ARG A 136 2.26 -16.37 -10.92
C ARG A 136 2.40 -14.93 -10.45
N GLN A 137 2.82 -14.70 -9.22
CA GLN A 137 3.10 -13.35 -8.73
C GLN A 137 4.19 -12.67 -9.55
N ARG A 138 5.27 -13.37 -9.87
CA ARG A 138 6.34 -12.88 -10.75
C ARG A 138 5.82 -12.54 -12.17
N ILE A 139 4.88 -13.31 -12.71
CA ILE A 139 4.21 -12.99 -13.98
C ILE A 139 3.38 -11.71 -13.86
N GLY A 140 2.66 -11.53 -12.75
CA GLY A 140 1.93 -10.29 -12.45
C GLY A 140 2.83 -9.07 -12.36
N ILE A 141 4.01 -9.23 -11.75
CA ILE A 141 5.05 -8.19 -11.68
C ILE A 141 5.58 -7.88 -13.10
N ALA A 142 5.92 -8.88 -13.90
CA ALA A 142 6.37 -8.68 -15.28
C ALA A 142 5.34 -7.94 -16.12
N ARG A 143 4.04 -8.25 -15.97
CA ARG A 143 2.95 -7.54 -16.63
C ARG A 143 2.87 -6.06 -16.21
N ALA A 144 3.02 -5.77 -14.92
CA ALA A 144 3.01 -4.40 -14.42
C ALA A 144 4.19 -3.57 -14.96
N LEU A 145 5.36 -4.20 -15.15
CA LEU A 145 6.56 -3.56 -15.68
C LEU A 145 6.54 -3.35 -17.20
N ALA A 146 5.60 -3.94 -17.92
CA ALA A 146 5.59 -3.95 -19.38
C ALA A 146 5.67 -2.56 -20.00
N LEU A 147 5.03 -1.57 -19.39
CA LEU A 147 4.91 -0.18 -19.87
C LEU A 147 5.92 0.80 -19.26
N ASN A 148 6.93 0.32 -18.53
CA ASN A 148 7.90 1.15 -17.81
C ASN A 148 7.21 2.20 -16.91
N PRO A 149 6.40 1.77 -15.92
CA PRO A 149 5.71 2.69 -15.03
C PRO A 149 6.70 3.47 -14.14
N SER A 150 6.29 4.64 -13.65
CA SER A 150 6.99 5.37 -12.59
C SER A 150 6.45 5.00 -11.20
N LEU A 151 5.17 4.62 -11.10
CA LEU A 151 4.51 4.21 -9.85
C LEU A 151 3.86 2.84 -10.01
N ILE A 152 4.10 1.95 -9.05
CA ILE A 152 3.38 0.69 -8.93
C ILE A 152 2.67 0.64 -7.57
N VAL A 153 1.36 0.45 -7.59
CA VAL A 153 0.56 0.14 -6.41
C VAL A 153 0.61 -1.37 -6.19
N CYS A 154 1.26 -1.80 -5.11
CA CYS A 154 1.35 -3.19 -4.71
C CYS A 154 0.27 -3.48 -3.65
N ASP A 155 -0.86 -4.07 -4.05
CA ASP A 155 -1.97 -4.39 -3.14
C ASP A 155 -1.78 -5.80 -2.58
N GLU A 156 -1.23 -5.90 -1.36
CA GLU A 156 -0.89 -7.16 -0.68
C GLU A 156 -0.14 -8.19 -1.57
N PRO A 157 0.96 -7.80 -2.21
CA PRO A 157 1.57 -8.58 -3.31
C PRO A 157 2.16 -9.93 -2.89
N VAL A 158 2.24 -10.20 -1.60
CA VAL A 158 2.82 -11.45 -1.05
C VAL A 158 1.86 -12.19 -0.14
N SER A 159 0.63 -11.70 0.03
CA SER A 159 -0.39 -12.39 0.84
C SER A 159 -0.70 -13.76 0.22
N GLY A 160 -0.80 -14.79 1.08
CA GLY A 160 -1.08 -16.15 0.64
C GLY A 160 0.11 -16.90 0.01
N LEU A 161 1.32 -16.36 0.07
CA LEU A 161 2.55 -17.05 -0.30
C LEU A 161 3.28 -17.56 0.94
N ASP A 162 4.04 -18.66 0.78
CA ASP A 162 4.91 -19.17 1.85
C ASP A 162 6.00 -18.15 2.20
N VAL A 163 6.42 -18.10 3.48
CA VAL A 163 7.38 -17.10 4.00
C VAL A 163 8.65 -17.01 3.16
N SER A 164 9.19 -18.14 2.73
CA SER A 164 10.41 -18.18 1.88
C SER A 164 10.17 -17.57 0.50
N VAL A 165 8.98 -17.75 -0.06
CA VAL A 165 8.58 -17.18 -1.35
C VAL A 165 8.27 -15.69 -1.21
N GLN A 166 7.67 -15.28 -0.09
CA GLN A 166 7.44 -13.86 0.23
C GLN A 166 8.77 -13.10 0.21
N ALA A 167 9.80 -13.59 0.94
CA ALA A 167 11.10 -12.94 0.97
C ALA A 167 11.73 -12.82 -0.44
N GLN A 168 11.58 -13.85 -1.29
CA GLN A 168 12.07 -13.80 -2.66
C GLN A 168 11.35 -12.76 -3.52
N VAL A 169 10.04 -12.58 -3.34
CA VAL A 169 9.26 -11.57 -4.09
C VAL A 169 9.58 -10.17 -3.59
N ILE A 170 9.77 -9.98 -2.28
CA ILE A 170 10.16 -8.68 -1.71
C ILE A 170 11.55 -8.26 -2.23
N ASN A 171 12.56 -9.16 -2.17
CA ASN A 171 13.88 -8.87 -2.71
C ASN A 171 13.81 -8.54 -4.21
N LEU A 172 13.01 -9.29 -4.99
CA LEU A 172 12.80 -8.99 -6.40
C LEU A 172 12.21 -7.58 -6.61
N LEU A 173 11.24 -7.16 -5.80
CA LEU A 173 10.67 -5.81 -5.91
C LEU A 173 11.69 -4.72 -5.59
N MET A 174 12.54 -4.93 -4.59
CA MET A 174 13.63 -4.01 -4.25
C MET A 174 14.68 -3.93 -5.39
N ASP A 175 15.11 -5.07 -5.92
CA ASP A 175 16.05 -5.12 -7.06
C ASP A 175 15.48 -4.40 -8.29
N LEU A 176 14.18 -4.57 -8.58
CA LEU A 176 13.50 -3.89 -9.68
C LEU A 176 13.33 -2.39 -9.43
N GLN A 177 13.14 -1.98 -8.17
CA GLN A 177 13.09 -0.57 -7.78
C GLN A 177 14.43 0.13 -8.09
N ASP A 178 15.52 -0.48 -7.66
CA ASP A 178 16.88 0.05 -7.89
C ASP A 178 17.23 0.10 -9.38
N GLU A 179 16.83 -0.94 -10.14
CA GLU A 179 17.15 -1.04 -11.57
C GLU A 179 16.35 -0.05 -12.44
N PHE A 180 15.05 0.12 -12.15
CA PHE A 180 14.13 0.90 -12.98
C PHE A 180 13.76 2.28 -12.38
N GLY A 181 14.24 2.61 -11.19
CA GLY A 181 13.87 3.85 -10.49
C GLY A 181 12.39 3.93 -10.10
N LEU A 182 11.79 2.78 -9.74
CA LEU A 182 10.36 2.68 -9.47
C LEU A 182 9.99 3.29 -8.12
N SER A 183 8.83 3.93 -8.06
CA SER A 183 8.19 4.26 -6.79
C SER A 183 7.10 3.24 -6.47
N TYR A 184 7.02 2.82 -5.19
CA TYR A 184 5.98 1.89 -4.74
C TYR A 184 5.02 2.52 -3.74
N LEU A 185 3.74 2.26 -3.92
CA LEU A 185 2.76 2.30 -2.84
C LEU A 185 2.51 0.86 -2.38
N PHE A 186 3.12 0.47 -1.27
CA PHE A 186 3.11 -0.91 -0.81
C PHE A 186 2.06 -1.12 0.28
N VAL A 187 0.97 -1.77 -0.08
CA VAL A 187 -0.14 -2.08 0.84
C VAL A 187 0.06 -3.47 1.43
N SER A 188 0.07 -3.57 2.75
CA SER A 188 0.13 -4.86 3.46
C SER A 188 -0.55 -4.78 4.82
N HIS A 189 -0.96 -5.93 5.34
CA HIS A 189 -1.32 -6.12 6.76
C HIS A 189 -0.15 -6.70 7.59
N ASP A 190 0.94 -7.13 6.93
CA ASP A 190 2.15 -7.62 7.59
C ASP A 190 3.15 -6.48 7.79
N LEU A 191 3.23 -6.01 9.04
CA LEU A 191 4.14 -4.94 9.44
C LEU A 191 5.61 -5.30 9.27
N SER A 192 5.98 -6.59 9.41
CA SER A 192 7.38 -7.03 9.31
C SER A 192 7.90 -6.85 7.88
N ILE A 193 7.04 -7.15 6.89
CA ILE A 193 7.35 -6.96 5.47
C ILE A 193 7.46 -5.47 5.15
N VAL A 194 6.50 -4.68 5.62
CA VAL A 194 6.49 -3.23 5.36
C VAL A 194 7.71 -2.55 5.98
N ARG A 195 8.13 -2.97 7.18
CA ARG A 195 9.37 -2.48 7.81
C ARG A 195 10.60 -2.68 6.92
N GLN A 196 10.65 -3.80 6.18
CA GLN A 196 11.80 -4.16 5.36
C GLN A 196 11.88 -3.37 4.05
N ILE A 197 10.73 -3.10 3.41
CA ILE A 197 10.71 -2.54 2.05
C ILE A 197 10.45 -1.04 2.00
N SER A 198 9.89 -0.44 3.08
CA SER A 198 9.39 0.93 3.03
C SER A 198 10.40 1.95 3.55
N ASP A 199 10.46 3.10 2.87
CA ASP A 199 11.16 4.31 3.33
C ASP A 199 10.29 5.12 4.29
N GLN A 200 8.96 5.12 4.05
CA GLN A 200 7.96 5.75 4.91
C GLN A 200 6.76 4.82 5.10
N ILE A 201 6.16 4.84 6.28
CA ILE A 201 5.00 4.02 6.63
C ILE A 201 3.84 4.93 7.02
N ASN A 202 2.66 4.63 6.49
CA ASN A 202 1.40 5.26 6.84
C ASN A 202 0.48 4.22 7.48
N VAL A 203 0.07 4.44 8.70
CA VAL A 203 -0.83 3.57 9.45
C VAL A 203 -2.27 4.03 9.22
N MET A 204 -3.11 3.14 8.71
CA MET A 204 -4.52 3.40 8.42
C MET A 204 -5.44 2.67 9.38
N TYR A 205 -6.39 3.40 9.95
CA TYR A 205 -7.47 2.88 10.79
C TYR A 205 -8.81 3.42 10.31
N PHE A 206 -9.74 2.55 9.92
CA PHE A 206 -11.10 2.89 9.46
C PHE A 206 -11.16 4.09 8.49
N GLY A 207 -10.39 4.00 7.39
CA GLY A 207 -10.38 5.00 6.33
C GLY A 207 -9.61 6.29 6.65
N ARG A 208 -8.99 6.39 7.83
CA ARG A 208 -8.15 7.53 8.21
C ARG A 208 -6.70 7.10 8.42
N GLN A 209 -5.79 7.96 8.03
CA GLN A 209 -4.40 7.87 8.42
C GLN A 209 -4.30 8.30 9.90
N VAL A 210 -3.70 7.48 10.74
CA VAL A 210 -3.58 7.74 12.18
C VAL A 210 -2.16 8.06 12.59
N GLU A 211 -1.17 7.55 11.86
CA GLU A 211 0.24 7.84 12.11
C GLU A 211 1.03 7.67 10.81
N SER A 212 2.07 8.48 10.60
CA SER A 212 3.03 8.32 9.52
C SER A 212 4.42 8.70 9.97
N GLY A 213 5.42 7.96 9.50
CA GLY A 213 6.82 8.18 9.84
C GLY A 213 7.72 7.19 9.13
N THR A 214 9.01 7.29 9.39
CA THR A 214 9.98 6.28 8.97
C THR A 214 9.71 4.95 9.68
N PRO A 215 10.21 3.81 9.16
CA PRO A 215 10.11 2.53 9.86
C PRO A 215 10.64 2.58 11.30
N GLU A 216 11.73 3.32 11.54
CA GLU A 216 12.31 3.48 12.86
C GLU A 216 11.36 4.20 13.84
N GLU A 217 10.72 5.28 13.40
CA GLU A 217 9.77 6.06 14.21
C GLU A 217 8.51 5.23 14.51
N ILE A 218 7.94 4.58 13.49
CA ILE A 218 6.73 3.77 13.66
C ILE A 218 6.97 2.58 14.59
N PHE A 219 8.08 1.86 14.46
CA PHE A 219 8.31 0.63 15.22
C PHE A 219 8.88 0.87 16.64
N ASN A 220 9.65 1.93 16.83
CA ASN A 220 10.34 2.17 18.09
C ASN A 220 9.83 3.40 18.85
N GLN A 221 9.12 4.31 18.17
CA GLN A 221 8.66 5.58 18.74
C GLN A 221 7.19 5.88 18.39
N SER A 222 6.40 4.84 18.13
CA SER A 222 4.97 5.00 17.82
C SER A 222 4.26 5.80 18.92
N LYS A 223 3.35 6.67 18.50
CA LYS A 223 2.60 7.59 19.35
C LYS A 223 1.10 7.28 19.40
N HIS A 224 0.54 6.76 18.31
CA HIS A 224 -0.86 6.44 18.28
C HIS A 224 -1.15 5.08 18.93
N PRO A 225 -2.11 4.95 19.86
CA PRO A 225 -2.39 3.69 20.56
C PRO A 225 -2.68 2.51 19.64
N TYR A 226 -3.33 2.75 18.51
CA TYR A 226 -3.57 1.72 17.50
C TYR A 226 -2.26 1.20 16.88
N THR A 227 -1.32 2.09 16.56
CA THR A 227 0.00 1.70 16.02
C THR A 227 0.75 0.83 17.02
N GLU A 228 0.76 1.21 18.30
CA GLU A 228 1.39 0.43 19.37
C GLU A 228 0.74 -0.98 19.47
N THR A 229 -0.58 -1.05 19.36
CA THR A 229 -1.31 -2.32 19.40
C THR A 229 -0.94 -3.20 18.23
N LEU A 230 -0.90 -2.64 17.01
CA LEU A 230 -0.47 -3.37 15.81
C LEU A 230 0.95 -3.92 15.95
N ILE A 231 1.88 -3.11 16.47
CA ILE A 231 3.27 -3.52 16.66
C ILE A 231 3.39 -4.60 17.74
N SER A 232 2.61 -4.49 18.83
CA SER A 232 2.59 -5.49 19.91
C SER A 232 2.07 -6.86 19.45
N ALA A 233 1.30 -6.90 18.37
CA ALA A 233 0.78 -8.14 17.78
C ALA A 233 1.80 -8.88 16.91
N ILE A 234 2.93 -8.25 16.56
CA ILE A 234 4.01 -8.87 15.79
C ILE A 234 4.64 -9.99 16.64
N PRO A 235 4.67 -11.24 16.15
CA PRO A 235 5.30 -12.33 16.89
C PRO A 235 6.79 -12.06 17.09
N ASN A 236 7.27 -12.08 18.33
CA ASN A 236 8.71 -12.09 18.60
C ASN A 236 9.21 -13.53 18.58
N PRO A 237 10.25 -13.85 17.78
CA PRO A 237 10.85 -15.18 17.78
C PRO A 237 11.49 -15.57 19.11
N ASP A 238 11.97 -14.57 19.87
CA ASP A 238 12.55 -14.77 21.20
C ASP A 238 11.43 -14.86 22.26
N PRO A 239 11.24 -16.00 22.92
CA PRO A 239 10.22 -16.18 23.95
C PRO A 239 10.46 -15.29 25.18
N ASP A 240 11.71 -14.92 25.49
CA ASP A 240 12.06 -14.10 26.65
C ASP A 240 11.75 -12.60 26.44
N LEU A 241 11.60 -12.18 25.17
CA LEU A 241 11.26 -10.83 24.77
C LEU A 241 9.75 -10.67 24.42
N ARG A 242 8.92 -11.62 24.79
CA ARG A 242 7.47 -11.52 24.57
C ARG A 242 6.90 -10.35 25.34
N LYS A 243 6.54 -9.29 24.65
CA LYS A 243 5.74 -8.20 25.21
C LYS A 243 4.34 -8.71 25.50
N GLU A 244 3.74 -8.25 26.60
CA GLU A 244 2.30 -8.47 26.81
C GLU A 244 1.52 -7.90 25.63
N ARG A 245 0.65 -8.74 25.06
CA ARG A 245 -0.22 -8.29 23.96
C ARG A 245 -1.16 -7.23 24.50
N LYS A 246 -1.08 -6.03 23.93
CA LYS A 246 -2.10 -5.00 24.18
C LYS A 246 -3.35 -5.41 23.38
N GLU A 247 -4.40 -5.77 24.07
CA GLU A 247 -5.68 -6.10 23.41
C GLU A 247 -6.38 -4.80 22.98
N ILE A 248 -6.93 -4.80 21.76
CA ILE A 248 -7.86 -3.75 21.34
C ILE A 248 -9.17 -3.99 22.12
N LEU A 249 -9.47 -3.08 23.04
CA LEU A 249 -10.61 -3.17 23.97
C LEU A 249 -11.94 -2.79 23.28
N GLY A 250 -12.28 -3.30 22.13
CA GLY A 250 -13.53 -2.91 21.53
C GLY A 250 -13.97 -3.75 20.34
N VAL A 251 -15.24 -3.63 20.03
CA VAL A 251 -15.83 -4.20 18.80
C VAL A 251 -15.32 -3.40 17.61
N THR A 252 -14.90 -4.09 16.55
CA THR A 252 -14.59 -3.47 15.27
C THR A 252 -15.76 -2.54 14.87
N PRO A 253 -15.57 -1.22 14.79
CA PRO A 253 -16.67 -0.33 14.47
C PRO A 253 -17.27 -0.69 13.12
N ASN A 254 -18.61 -0.63 13.02
CA ASN A 254 -19.26 -0.81 11.74
C ASN A 254 -18.91 0.40 10.84
N PRO A 255 -18.35 0.19 9.63
CA PRO A 255 -18.02 1.29 8.71
C PRO A 255 -19.18 2.25 8.41
N SER A 256 -20.43 1.77 8.51
CA SER A 256 -21.63 2.58 8.32
C SER A 256 -22.02 3.42 9.54
N SER A 257 -21.40 3.21 10.70
CA SER A 257 -21.67 3.94 11.95
C SER A 257 -20.58 4.96 12.27
N ILE A 258 -19.76 5.36 11.29
CA ILE A 258 -18.75 6.41 11.47
C ILE A 258 -19.46 7.73 11.79
N ALA A 259 -19.57 8.02 13.07
CA ALA A 259 -20.11 9.26 13.58
C ALA A 259 -19.16 10.42 13.28
N SER A 260 -19.69 11.64 13.33
CA SER A 260 -18.88 12.86 13.44
C SER A 260 -18.01 12.75 14.68
N GLY A 261 -16.69 12.53 14.59
CA GLY A 261 -15.82 12.44 15.74
C GLY A 261 -14.62 11.50 15.55
N CYS A 262 -14.06 11.05 16.65
CA CYS A 262 -12.90 10.19 16.66
C CYS A 262 -13.26 8.76 16.29
N ASN A 263 -12.74 8.24 15.16
CA ASN A 263 -12.96 6.84 14.73
C ASN A 263 -12.39 5.80 15.72
N PHE A 264 -11.44 6.20 16.56
CA PHE A 264 -10.80 5.35 17.55
C PHE A 264 -11.50 5.36 18.92
N LEU A 265 -12.59 6.11 19.07
CA LEU A 265 -13.30 6.32 20.36
C LEU A 265 -13.64 5.01 21.09
N SER A 266 -14.17 4.02 20.39
CA SER A 266 -14.55 2.73 20.99
C SER A 266 -13.38 1.89 21.50
N ASN A 267 -12.18 2.15 20.99
CA ASN A 267 -10.95 1.44 21.34
C ASN A 267 -9.97 2.34 22.09
N CYS A 268 -10.38 3.58 22.37
CA CYS A 268 -9.56 4.55 23.08
C CYS A 268 -9.49 4.18 24.57
N PRO A 269 -8.29 4.09 25.17
CA PRO A 269 -8.13 3.73 26.58
C PRO A 269 -8.63 4.81 27.55
N GLY A 270 -8.76 6.06 27.09
CA GLY A 270 -9.23 7.19 27.89
C GLY A 270 -10.30 8.03 27.18
N PRO A 271 -11.44 7.43 26.73
CA PRO A 271 -12.44 8.17 26.00
C PRO A 271 -13.09 9.24 26.87
N LYS A 272 -13.29 10.44 26.33
CA LYS A 272 -14.04 11.54 26.94
C LYS A 272 -15.32 11.80 26.17
N SER A 273 -16.30 12.43 26.81
CA SER A 273 -17.57 12.82 26.17
C SER A 273 -17.37 13.72 24.95
N GLU A 274 -16.37 14.59 25.02
CA GLU A 274 -16.05 15.55 23.94
C GLU A 274 -15.47 14.85 22.69
N CYS A 275 -14.91 13.64 22.82
CA CYS A 275 -14.36 12.88 21.68
C CYS A 275 -15.45 12.42 20.69
N ILE A 276 -16.73 12.44 21.09
CA ILE A 276 -17.84 12.04 20.24
C ILE A 276 -18.03 13.03 19.08
N ASP A 277 -17.81 14.32 19.35
CA ASP A 277 -18.03 15.42 18.40
C ASP A 277 -16.71 16.04 17.89
N SER A 278 -15.57 15.72 18.54
CA SER A 278 -14.26 16.26 18.19
C SER A 278 -13.62 15.48 17.06
N THR A 279 -13.23 16.18 16.00
CA THR A 279 -12.46 15.57 14.89
C THR A 279 -10.98 15.64 15.21
N PRO A 280 -10.28 14.50 15.30
CA PRO A 280 -8.85 14.47 15.54
C PRO A 280 -8.05 15.24 14.48
N LEU A 281 -6.98 15.91 14.90
CA LEU A 281 -6.06 16.64 14.03
C LEU A 281 -4.82 15.82 13.74
N PHE A 282 -4.32 15.89 12.50
CA PHE A 282 -3.07 15.27 12.09
C PHE A 282 -1.94 16.29 12.31
N VAL A 283 -1.06 16.01 13.26
CA VAL A 283 -0.02 16.94 13.74
C VAL A 283 1.34 16.33 13.49
N GLU A 284 2.28 17.12 13.00
CA GLU A 284 3.69 16.73 12.85
C GLU A 284 4.40 16.91 14.21
N GLU A 285 4.83 15.79 14.78
CA GLU A 285 5.53 15.72 16.07
C GLU A 285 7.04 15.98 15.93
N SER A 286 7.61 15.46 14.86
CA SER A 286 8.99 15.68 14.45
C SER A 286 9.05 15.68 12.92
N PRO A 287 10.12 16.22 12.31
CA PRO A 287 10.23 16.27 10.86
C PRO A 287 9.96 14.88 10.20
N GLY A 288 8.85 14.77 9.48
CA GLY A 288 8.43 13.53 8.81
C GLY A 288 7.60 12.56 9.65
N HIS A 289 7.50 12.73 10.98
CA HIS A 289 6.65 11.91 11.86
C HIS A 289 5.39 12.67 12.25
N SER A 290 4.25 12.21 11.76
CA SER A 290 2.96 12.84 12.03
C SER A 290 1.97 11.86 12.66
N VAL A 291 1.14 12.35 13.56
CA VAL A 291 0.21 11.56 14.37
C VAL A 291 -1.16 12.21 14.40
N LEU A 292 -2.22 11.40 14.38
CA LEU A 292 -3.59 11.87 14.53
C LEU A 292 -3.94 11.99 16.01
N TYR A 293 -3.96 13.22 16.51
CA TYR A 293 -4.33 13.52 17.87
C TYR A 293 -5.77 14.00 17.98
N CYS A 294 -6.48 13.54 19.00
CA CYS A 294 -7.71 14.23 19.38
C CYS A 294 -7.36 15.47 20.23
N GLU A 295 -8.08 16.56 19.97
CA GLU A 295 -7.89 17.85 20.63
C GLU A 295 -7.92 17.75 22.16
N CYS A 296 -8.86 16.95 22.70
CA CYS A 296 -8.98 16.70 24.14
C CYS A 296 -7.80 15.92 24.77
N CYS A 297 -7.00 15.23 23.97
CA CYS A 297 -5.79 14.55 24.45
C CYS A 297 -4.54 15.42 24.27
N TYR A 298 -4.53 16.26 23.23
CA TYR A 298 -3.39 17.10 22.89
C TYR A 298 -3.25 18.32 23.83
N GLU A 299 -4.35 19.03 24.11
CA GLU A 299 -4.29 20.24 24.94
C GLU A 299 -4.06 19.99 26.43
N GLU A 300 -4.50 18.87 26.95
CA GLU A 300 -4.47 18.63 28.41
C GLU A 300 -3.42 17.64 28.86
N TYR A 301 -2.67 16.93 28.00
CA TYR A 301 -1.75 15.83 28.36
C TYR A 301 -2.35 14.81 29.35
N LYS A 302 -3.68 14.72 29.38
CA LYS A 302 -4.44 13.91 30.34
C LYS A 302 -4.87 12.55 29.81
N CYS A 303 -4.58 12.25 28.55
CA CYS A 303 -4.77 10.91 28.05
C CYS A 303 -3.69 10.01 28.63
N ALA A 304 -4.07 8.93 29.31
CA ALA A 304 -3.16 8.04 30.05
C ALA A 304 -2.08 7.37 29.15
N TRP A 305 -2.14 7.59 27.85
CA TRP A 305 -1.25 7.04 26.83
C TRP A 305 -0.14 7.98 26.38
N TYR A 306 -0.17 9.27 26.74
CA TYR A 306 0.90 10.19 26.42
C TYR A 306 1.92 10.20 27.56
N PRO A 307 3.19 9.81 27.32
CA PRO A 307 4.25 10.09 28.26
C PRO A 307 4.30 11.61 28.44
N ARG A 308 4.27 12.04 29.70
CA ARG A 308 4.51 13.46 30.05
C ARG A 308 5.83 13.86 29.40
N ILE A 309 5.79 14.77 28.42
CA ILE A 309 6.99 15.50 28.04
C ILE A 309 7.27 16.39 29.24
N GLU A 310 8.20 15.97 30.09
CA GLU A 310 8.73 16.86 31.12
C GLU A 310 9.41 18.03 30.38
N SER A 311 8.77 19.19 30.46
CA SER A 311 9.38 20.44 30.01
C SER A 311 10.61 20.70 30.87
N GLU A 312 11.81 20.49 30.31
CA GLU A 312 13.02 21.08 30.83
C GLU A 312 13.05 22.61 30.63
#